data_c6101d96a9af492c7c6fa4fe78ccf67c
#
_entry.id   c6101d96a9af492c7c6fa4fe78ccf67c
#
_cell.length_a   1.000
_cell.length_b   1.000
_cell.length_c   1.000
_cell.angle_alpha   90.00
_cell.angle_beta   90.00
_cell.angle_gamma   90.00
#
_symmetry.space_group_name_H-M   'P 1'
#
loop_
_entity.id
_entity.type
_entity.pdbx_description
1 polymer ?
#
loop_
_entity_poly.entity_id
_entity_poly.type
_entity_poly.pdbx_seq_one_letter_code
_entity_poly.pdbx_strand_id
1 'polypeptide(L)'
;MEGHASRTQQTLPVAVQEKHQPKAELLTRTLQSALEQRASDIHIEPADNAYRIRLRIDGVLHPLPDVSPDAGVALTARLKVLGNLDIAEHRLPQDGQFTVELAGNAVSFRIATLACRGGEKVVLRLLQQVNQALDVNTLGMQPSQLVDFAHALQQPQGLVLVTCLLYTSPSP
;
A
#
# COMPACT_ATOMS: atom_id res chain seq x y z
N MET A 1 -13.27 -14.93 -31.44
CA MET A 1 -13.85 -13.73 -30.81
C MET A 1 -13.96 -13.99 -29.32
N GLU A 2 -12.90 -13.76 -28.59
CA GLU A 2 -12.85 -13.99 -27.13
C GLU A 2 -12.95 -12.65 -26.45
N GLY A 3 -14.09 -12.48 -25.74
CA GLY A 3 -14.39 -11.26 -25.00
C GLY A 3 -13.53 -11.16 -23.74
N HIS A 4 -12.65 -10.18 -23.70
CA HIS A 4 -12.00 -9.75 -22.46
C HIS A 4 -13.06 -9.15 -21.53
N ALA A 5 -13.46 -9.92 -20.53
CA ALA A 5 -14.26 -9.41 -19.43
C ALA A 5 -13.38 -8.47 -18.59
N SER A 6 -13.58 -7.18 -18.73
CA SER A 6 -13.08 -6.15 -17.80
C SER A 6 -13.59 -6.48 -16.40
N ARG A 7 -12.68 -6.92 -15.52
CA ARG A 7 -12.97 -7.10 -14.09
C ARG A 7 -13.13 -5.71 -13.49
N THR A 8 -14.37 -5.30 -13.30
CA THR A 8 -14.72 -4.09 -12.56
C THR A 8 -14.19 -4.22 -11.14
N GLN A 9 -13.21 -3.40 -10.78
CA GLN A 9 -12.75 -3.28 -9.39
C GLN A 9 -13.89 -2.69 -8.57
N GLN A 10 -14.48 -3.50 -7.69
CA GLN A 10 -15.50 -3.03 -6.76
C GLN A 10 -14.81 -2.26 -5.64
N THR A 11 -15.08 -0.96 -5.58
CA THR A 11 -14.72 -0.12 -4.43
C THR A 11 -15.71 -0.43 -3.30
N LEU A 12 -15.23 -1.04 -2.23
CA LEU A 12 -16.05 -1.32 -1.06
C LEU A 12 -15.97 -0.12 -0.10
N PRO A 13 -17.09 0.56 0.20
CA PRO A 13 -17.10 1.60 1.22
C PRO A 13 -16.93 0.94 2.61
N VAL A 14 -15.86 1.30 3.32
CA VAL A 14 -15.62 0.88 4.72
C VAL A 14 -16.70 1.44 5.66
N ALA A 15 -17.45 2.46 5.23
CA ALA A 15 -18.47 3.14 6.03
C ALA A 15 -19.77 2.36 6.25
N VAL A 16 -19.96 1.20 5.59
CA VAL A 16 -21.19 0.43 5.74
C VAL A 16 -21.06 -0.56 6.89
N GLN A 17 -21.63 -0.19 8.05
CA GLN A 17 -21.90 -1.03 9.25
C GLN A 17 -20.82 -1.07 10.36
N GLU A 18 -20.21 0.03 10.73
CA GLU A 18 -19.39 0.10 11.95
C GLU A 18 -20.13 0.69 13.17
N LYS A 19 -21.30 0.16 13.52
CA LYS A 19 -21.81 0.35 14.86
C LYS A 19 -21.24 -0.72 15.80
N HIS A 20 -20.26 -0.33 16.63
CA HIS A 20 -19.76 -1.06 17.81
C HIS A 20 -18.97 -2.36 17.58
N GLN A 21 -17.81 -2.30 16.89
CA GLN A 21 -16.77 -3.33 17.08
C GLN A 21 -15.38 -2.67 17.20
N PRO A 22 -14.70 -2.75 18.36
CA PRO A 22 -13.35 -2.18 18.56
C PRO A 22 -12.29 -2.72 17.59
N LYS A 23 -12.54 -3.89 17.01
CA LYS A 23 -11.66 -4.52 16.01
C LYS A 23 -11.77 -3.90 14.62
N ALA A 24 -12.92 -3.34 14.27
CA ALA A 24 -13.11 -2.62 13.01
C ALA A 24 -12.42 -1.25 13.07
N GLU A 25 -12.48 -0.61 14.22
CA GLU A 25 -11.83 0.67 14.50
C GLU A 25 -10.31 0.59 14.37
N LEU A 26 -9.68 -0.54 14.79
CA LEU A 26 -8.23 -0.75 14.66
C LEU A 26 -7.78 -0.69 13.19
N LEU A 27 -8.49 -1.37 12.27
CA LEU A 27 -8.18 -1.34 10.85
C LEU A 27 -8.24 0.09 10.31
N THR A 28 -9.38 0.76 10.51
CA THR A 28 -9.61 2.12 10.01
C THR A 28 -8.55 3.08 10.56
N ARG A 29 -8.27 3.04 11.86
CA ARG A 29 -7.21 3.86 12.50
C ARG A 29 -5.83 3.60 11.90
N THR A 30 -5.48 2.33 11.68
CA THR A 30 -4.17 1.97 11.10
C THR A 30 -4.02 2.52 9.69
N LEU A 31 -5.05 2.37 8.85
CA LEU A 31 -5.03 2.87 7.47
C LEU A 31 -5.04 4.41 7.41
N GLN A 32 -5.84 5.06 8.26
CA GLN A 32 -5.86 6.53 8.35
C GLN A 32 -4.52 7.08 8.82
N SER A 33 -3.93 6.51 9.87
CA SER A 33 -2.62 6.92 10.37
C SER A 33 -1.53 6.79 9.31
N ALA A 34 -1.58 5.74 8.49
CA ALA A 34 -0.65 5.57 7.38
C ALA A 34 -0.82 6.65 6.30
N LEU A 35 -2.07 7.00 5.98
CA LEU A 35 -2.37 8.04 5.00
C LEU A 35 -1.92 9.43 5.49
N GLU A 36 -2.27 9.78 6.73
CA GLU A 36 -1.92 11.07 7.35
C GLU A 36 -0.40 11.28 7.45
N GLN A 37 0.34 10.22 7.79
CA GLN A 37 1.80 10.24 7.91
C GLN A 37 2.52 10.00 6.57
N ARG A 38 1.79 9.89 5.46
CA ARG A 38 2.35 9.62 4.12
C ARG A 38 3.24 8.37 4.08
N ALA A 39 2.84 7.33 4.80
CA ALA A 39 3.56 6.08 4.78
C ALA A 39 3.49 5.41 3.41
N SER A 40 4.57 4.80 2.97
CA SER A 40 4.60 3.96 1.77
C SER A 40 4.07 2.56 2.02
N ASP A 41 4.38 2.00 3.19
CA ASP A 41 4.00 0.63 3.56
C ASP A 41 3.54 0.55 5.01
N ILE A 42 2.66 -0.40 5.31
CA ILE A 42 2.24 -0.81 6.65
C ILE A 42 2.70 -2.25 6.85
N HIS A 43 3.47 -2.50 7.90
CA HIS A 43 3.90 -3.83 8.30
C HIS A 43 3.16 -4.25 9.56
N ILE A 44 2.50 -5.40 9.52
CA ILE A 44 1.78 -6.00 10.63
C ILE A 44 2.37 -7.39 10.82
N GLU A 45 2.99 -7.65 11.96
CA GLU A 45 3.73 -8.90 12.18
C GLU A 45 3.58 -9.40 13.60
N PRO A 46 3.46 -10.73 13.79
CA PRO A 46 3.43 -11.31 15.13
C PRO A 46 4.78 -11.11 15.83
N ALA A 47 4.71 -10.84 17.11
CA ALA A 47 5.82 -10.82 18.07
C ALA A 47 5.48 -11.77 19.21
N ASP A 48 6.37 -11.95 20.19
CA ASP A 48 6.23 -13.00 21.22
C ASP A 48 4.87 -12.97 21.95
N ASN A 49 4.41 -11.80 22.37
CA ASN A 49 3.13 -11.65 23.10
C ASN A 49 2.23 -10.54 22.51
N ALA A 50 2.47 -10.13 21.28
CA ALA A 50 1.75 -9.02 20.65
C ALA A 50 1.78 -9.15 19.13
N TYR A 51 1.03 -8.31 18.45
CA TYR A 51 1.27 -7.97 17.04
C TYR A 51 1.84 -6.57 16.97
N ARG A 52 2.96 -6.45 16.28
CA ARG A 52 3.65 -5.18 16.03
C ARG A 52 3.16 -4.57 14.72
N ILE A 53 2.78 -3.31 14.78
CA ILE A 53 2.39 -2.53 13.61
C ILE A 53 3.43 -1.44 13.38
N ARG A 54 3.96 -1.34 12.16
CA ARG A 54 4.96 -0.33 11.80
C ARG A 54 4.59 0.31 10.48
N LEU A 55 4.78 1.62 10.39
CA LEU A 55 4.63 2.40 9.16
C LEU A 55 6.00 2.66 8.56
N ARG A 56 6.14 2.51 7.25
CA ARG A 56 7.35 2.96 6.54
C ARG A 56 7.12 4.38 6.04
N ILE A 57 7.86 5.33 6.59
CA ILE A 57 7.79 6.75 6.24
C ILE A 57 9.20 7.16 5.82
N ASP A 58 9.36 7.70 4.61
CA ASP A 58 10.65 8.09 4.03
C ASP A 58 11.73 7.00 4.15
N GLY A 59 11.33 5.74 3.92
CA GLY A 59 12.21 4.57 4.00
C GLY A 59 12.46 4.03 5.42
N VAL A 60 12.09 4.75 6.48
CA VAL A 60 12.30 4.35 7.88
C VAL A 60 11.04 3.73 8.46
N LEU A 61 11.20 2.70 9.31
CA LEU A 61 10.08 2.04 9.99
C LEU A 61 9.80 2.71 11.34
N HIS A 62 8.59 3.25 11.48
CA HIS A 62 8.08 3.87 12.70
C HIS A 62 7.05 2.97 13.36
N PRO A 63 7.22 2.62 14.65
CA PRO A 63 6.25 1.77 15.35
C PRO A 63 4.97 2.54 15.69
N LEU A 64 3.83 1.87 15.53
CA LEU A 64 2.57 2.20 16.18
C LEU A 64 2.46 1.40 17.49
N PRO A 65 1.50 1.72 18.37
CA PRO A 65 1.24 0.90 19.54
C PRO A 65 0.99 -0.56 19.18
N ASP A 66 1.67 -1.48 19.88
CA ASP A 66 1.47 -2.91 19.71
C ASP A 66 0.04 -3.29 20.12
N VAL A 67 -0.51 -4.31 19.48
CA VAL A 67 -1.86 -4.80 19.75
C VAL A 67 -1.82 -6.23 20.29
N SER A 68 -2.88 -6.68 20.98
CA SER A 68 -2.96 -8.05 21.48
C SER A 68 -2.90 -9.08 20.33
N PRO A 69 -2.44 -10.32 20.59
CA PRO A 69 -2.41 -11.36 19.57
C PRO A 69 -3.77 -11.56 18.90
N ASP A 70 -4.86 -11.60 19.66
CA ASP A 70 -6.22 -11.77 19.14
C ASP A 70 -6.65 -10.60 18.23
N ALA A 71 -6.26 -9.37 18.58
CA ALA A 71 -6.55 -8.20 17.73
C ALA A 71 -5.73 -8.24 16.44
N GLY A 72 -4.48 -8.68 16.49
CA GLY A 72 -3.62 -8.83 15.34
C GLY A 72 -4.12 -9.91 14.37
N VAL A 73 -4.51 -11.07 14.89
CA VAL A 73 -5.11 -12.15 14.07
C VAL A 73 -6.40 -11.68 13.43
N ALA A 74 -7.27 -11.00 14.17
CA ALA A 74 -8.53 -10.47 13.63
C ALA A 74 -8.29 -9.39 12.57
N LEU A 75 -7.28 -8.53 12.75
CA LEU A 75 -6.88 -7.53 11.77
C LEU A 75 -6.38 -8.19 10.47
N THR A 76 -5.52 -9.20 10.60
CA THR A 76 -5.01 -9.99 9.46
C THR A 76 -6.14 -10.66 8.69
N ALA A 77 -7.05 -11.33 9.36
CA ALA A 77 -8.21 -11.97 8.72
C ALA A 77 -9.06 -10.95 7.95
N ARG A 78 -9.32 -9.78 8.54
CA ARG A 78 -10.11 -8.73 7.89
C ARG A 78 -9.41 -8.15 6.66
N LEU A 79 -8.10 -7.98 6.72
CA LEU A 79 -7.28 -7.56 5.58
C LEU A 79 -7.29 -8.59 4.45
N LYS A 80 -7.27 -9.89 4.78
CA LYS A 80 -7.40 -10.97 3.81
C LYS A 80 -8.76 -10.93 3.10
N VAL A 81 -9.84 -10.68 3.86
CA VAL A 81 -11.19 -10.48 3.27
C VAL A 81 -11.19 -9.32 2.27
N LEU A 82 -10.65 -8.17 2.66
CA LEU A 82 -10.59 -7.00 1.78
C LEU A 82 -9.77 -7.27 0.52
N GLY A 83 -8.64 -7.97 0.65
CA GLY A 83 -7.75 -8.34 -0.45
C GLY A 83 -8.26 -9.53 -1.28
N ASN A 84 -9.43 -10.09 -0.96
CA ASN A 84 -9.98 -11.30 -1.59
C ASN A 84 -9.02 -12.49 -1.54
N LEU A 85 -8.35 -12.67 -0.38
CA LEU A 85 -7.43 -13.75 -0.09
C LEU A 85 -8.13 -14.89 0.67
N ASP A 86 -7.57 -16.09 0.61
CA ASP A 86 -8.07 -17.23 1.37
C ASP A 86 -7.75 -17.05 2.86
N ILE A 87 -8.80 -16.91 3.68
CA ILE A 87 -8.68 -16.72 5.13
C ILE A 87 -8.20 -18.01 5.83
N ALA A 88 -8.51 -19.18 5.29
CA ALA A 88 -8.17 -20.46 5.88
C ALA A 88 -6.72 -20.89 5.60
N GLU A 89 -6.11 -20.38 4.55
CA GLU A 89 -4.72 -20.68 4.20
C GLU A 89 -3.76 -19.74 4.97
N HIS A 90 -2.94 -20.30 5.85
CA HIS A 90 -1.99 -19.58 6.71
C HIS A 90 -0.52 -19.93 6.42
N ARG A 91 -0.26 -20.86 5.51
CA ARG A 91 1.09 -21.41 5.27
C ARG A 91 1.73 -20.90 4.01
N LEU A 92 0.91 -20.60 2.99
CA LEU A 92 1.38 -20.14 1.70
C LEU A 92 1.29 -18.61 1.60
N PRO A 93 2.26 -17.97 0.98
CA PRO A 93 2.19 -16.55 0.67
C PRO A 93 1.00 -16.25 -0.23
N GLN A 94 0.33 -15.14 0.01
CA GLN A 94 -0.78 -14.67 -0.83
C GLN A 94 -0.58 -13.19 -1.15
N ASP A 95 -0.98 -12.80 -2.35
CA ASP A 95 -0.97 -11.43 -2.84
C ASP A 95 -2.35 -11.01 -3.31
N GLY A 96 -2.72 -9.75 -3.07
CA GLY A 96 -3.99 -9.19 -3.49
C GLY A 96 -3.95 -7.69 -3.56
N GLN A 97 -5.10 -7.11 -3.87
CA GLN A 97 -5.29 -5.67 -3.92
C GLN A 97 -6.71 -5.32 -3.50
N PHE A 98 -6.85 -4.22 -2.78
CA PHE A 98 -8.17 -3.69 -2.41
C PHE A 98 -8.18 -2.17 -2.43
N THR A 99 -9.36 -1.60 -2.51
CA THR A 99 -9.57 -0.15 -2.42
C THR A 99 -10.58 0.13 -1.33
N VAL A 100 -10.29 1.09 -0.50
CA VAL A 100 -11.17 1.55 0.59
C VAL A 100 -11.37 3.05 0.49
N GLU A 101 -12.51 3.53 0.98
CA GLU A 101 -12.77 4.95 1.10
C GLU A 101 -12.28 5.44 2.48
N LEU A 102 -11.31 6.36 2.48
CA LEU A 102 -10.75 6.97 3.69
C LEU A 102 -10.83 8.48 3.55
N ALA A 103 -11.46 9.13 4.52
CA ALA A 103 -11.63 10.59 4.52
C ALA A 103 -12.19 11.16 3.20
N GLY A 104 -13.14 10.44 2.57
CA GLY A 104 -13.77 10.83 1.31
C GLY A 104 -12.92 10.58 0.05
N ASN A 105 -11.78 9.91 0.18
CA ASN A 105 -10.92 9.55 -0.95
C ASN A 105 -10.82 8.03 -1.11
N ALA A 106 -10.86 7.56 -2.35
CA ALA A 106 -10.59 6.16 -2.66
C ALA A 106 -9.08 5.91 -2.58
N VAL A 107 -8.65 5.06 -1.65
CA VAL A 107 -7.25 4.71 -1.43
C VAL A 107 -7.06 3.23 -1.74
N SER A 108 -6.13 2.93 -2.64
CA SER A 108 -5.82 1.56 -3.05
C SER A 108 -4.59 1.03 -2.32
N PHE A 109 -4.66 -0.25 -1.93
CA PHE A 109 -3.58 -0.96 -1.26
C PHE A 109 -3.28 -2.26 -1.98
N ARG A 110 -2.00 -2.58 -2.13
CA ARG A 110 -1.55 -3.93 -2.42
C ARG A 110 -1.29 -4.62 -1.09
N ILE A 111 -1.81 -5.83 -0.92
CA ILE A 111 -1.58 -6.68 0.26
C ILE A 111 -0.73 -7.87 -0.12
N ALA A 112 0.24 -8.20 0.71
CA ALA A 112 0.99 -9.45 0.67
C ALA A 112 0.98 -10.09 2.06
N THR A 113 0.73 -11.40 2.13
CA THR A 113 0.80 -12.18 3.38
C THR A 113 1.92 -13.20 3.28
N LEU A 114 2.58 -13.44 4.41
CA LEU A 114 3.66 -14.40 4.52
C LEU A 114 3.57 -15.12 5.86
N ALA A 115 3.62 -16.45 5.82
CA ALA A 115 3.70 -17.27 7.03
C ALA A 115 5.01 -16.98 7.76
N CYS A 116 4.94 -16.80 9.09
CA CYS A 116 6.10 -16.62 9.93
C CYS A 116 5.87 -17.26 11.31
N ARG A 117 6.91 -17.28 12.14
CA ARG A 117 6.77 -17.81 13.51
C ARG A 117 5.75 -16.98 14.31
N GLY A 118 4.74 -17.65 14.83
CA GLY A 118 3.68 -17.02 15.63
C GLY A 118 2.47 -16.51 14.84
N GLY A 119 2.42 -16.70 13.51
CA GLY A 119 1.25 -16.34 12.70
C GLY A 119 1.60 -15.89 11.29
N GLU A 120 0.86 -14.93 10.77
CA GLU A 120 1.08 -14.35 9.44
C GLU A 120 1.55 -12.91 9.56
N LYS A 121 2.59 -12.59 8.82
CA LYS A 121 3.00 -11.22 8.54
C LYS A 121 2.20 -10.68 7.38
N VAL A 122 1.69 -9.47 7.51
CA VAL A 122 1.01 -8.74 6.44
C VAL A 122 1.78 -7.47 6.11
N VAL A 123 1.95 -7.22 4.82
CA VAL A 123 2.50 -5.96 4.31
C VAL A 123 1.46 -5.33 3.40
N LEU A 124 1.08 -4.11 3.70
CA LEU A 124 0.23 -3.30 2.83
C LEU A 124 1.10 -2.21 2.21
N ARG A 125 1.07 -2.09 0.89
CA ARG A 125 1.68 -0.97 0.16
C ARG A 125 0.59 -0.02 -0.31
N LEU A 126 0.72 1.26 0.02
CA LEU A 126 -0.16 2.29 -0.49
C LEU A 126 0.12 2.50 -1.98
N LEU A 127 -0.90 2.30 -2.81
CA LEU A 127 -0.84 2.63 -4.21
C LEU A 127 -1.35 4.08 -4.34
N GLN A 128 -0.42 5.02 -4.37
CA GLN A 128 -0.79 6.41 -4.61
C GLN A 128 -1.46 6.48 -5.97
N GLN A 129 -2.73 6.87 -5.98
CA GLN A 129 -3.33 7.32 -7.24
C GLN A 129 -2.66 8.66 -7.57
N VAL A 130 -1.73 8.61 -8.51
CA VAL A 130 -1.17 9.82 -9.10
C VAL A 130 -2.24 10.44 -9.97
N ASN A 131 -3.30 10.98 -9.35
CA ASN A 131 -4.33 11.76 -10.04
C ASN A 131 -3.89 13.21 -10.29
N GLN A 132 -2.70 13.59 -9.84
CA GLN A 132 -2.06 14.81 -10.28
C GLN A 132 -1.30 14.47 -11.56
N ALA A 133 -1.70 15.08 -12.67
CA ALA A 133 -0.86 15.15 -13.84
C ALA A 133 0.52 15.59 -13.34
N LEU A 134 1.52 14.70 -13.45
CA LEU A 134 2.88 15.01 -13.03
C LEU A 134 3.33 16.19 -13.89
N ASP A 135 3.30 17.38 -13.32
CA ASP A 135 3.86 18.54 -13.97
C ASP A 135 5.39 18.41 -13.91
N VAL A 136 6.00 18.44 -15.08
CA VAL A 136 7.47 18.39 -15.25
C VAL A 136 8.17 19.43 -14.39
N ASN A 137 7.52 20.58 -14.15
CA ASN A 137 8.03 21.65 -13.30
C ASN A 137 8.11 21.25 -11.82
N THR A 138 7.38 20.22 -11.38
CA THR A 138 7.36 19.76 -9.98
C THR A 138 8.31 18.59 -9.71
N LEU A 139 9.05 18.12 -10.71
CA LEU A 139 9.98 16.98 -10.59
C LEU A 139 11.28 17.32 -9.85
N GLY A 140 11.48 18.57 -9.41
CA GLY A 140 12.67 18.99 -8.66
C GLY A 140 13.93 19.18 -9.51
N MET A 141 13.80 19.28 -10.83
CA MET A 141 14.90 19.59 -11.74
C MET A 141 15.37 21.03 -11.54
N GLN A 142 16.68 21.27 -11.73
CA GLN A 142 17.18 22.64 -11.81
C GLN A 142 16.63 23.32 -13.08
N PRO A 143 16.46 24.67 -13.05
CA PRO A 143 15.86 25.39 -14.18
C PRO A 143 16.54 25.12 -15.54
N SER A 144 17.87 25.03 -15.58
CA SER A 144 18.61 24.69 -16.80
C SER A 144 18.29 23.28 -17.31
N GLN A 145 18.25 22.30 -16.40
CA GLN A 145 17.92 20.90 -16.75
C GLN A 145 16.47 20.77 -17.26
N LEU A 146 15.54 21.54 -16.68
CA LEU A 146 14.15 21.56 -17.10
C LEU A 146 14.01 22.08 -18.54
N VAL A 147 14.75 23.12 -18.89
CA VAL A 147 14.75 23.68 -20.26
C VAL A 147 15.28 22.65 -21.25
N ASP A 148 16.42 22.00 -20.94
CA ASP A 148 17.01 20.99 -21.82
C ASP A 148 16.11 19.78 -21.97
N PHE A 149 15.47 19.33 -20.90
CA PHE A 149 14.53 18.22 -20.90
C PHE A 149 13.28 18.53 -21.72
N ALA A 150 12.68 19.70 -21.50
CA ALA A 150 11.52 20.16 -22.27
C ALA A 150 11.84 20.27 -23.78
N HIS A 151 13.02 20.79 -24.12
CA HIS A 151 13.50 20.86 -25.50
C HIS A 151 13.67 19.46 -26.12
N ALA A 152 14.23 18.49 -25.36
CA ALA A 152 14.39 17.12 -25.83
C ALA A 152 13.04 16.45 -26.09
N LEU A 153 12.03 16.68 -25.24
CA LEU A 153 10.68 16.12 -25.41
C LEU A 153 9.92 16.72 -26.62
N GLN A 154 10.28 17.92 -27.06
CA GLN A 154 9.65 18.59 -28.20
C GLN A 154 10.24 18.16 -29.56
N GLN A 155 11.32 17.41 -29.58
CA GLN A 155 11.91 16.96 -30.81
C GLN A 155 11.00 15.97 -31.54
N PRO A 156 10.84 16.07 -32.87
CA PRO A 156 9.92 15.21 -33.65
C PRO A 156 10.38 13.77 -33.72
N GLN A 157 11.63 13.49 -33.40
CA GLN A 157 12.21 12.13 -33.34
C GLN A 157 13.42 12.10 -32.40
N GLY A 158 13.67 10.96 -31.80
CA GLY A 158 14.76 10.77 -30.86
C GLY A 158 14.42 9.67 -29.83
N LEU A 159 15.33 9.43 -28.90
CA LEU A 159 15.16 8.48 -27.81
C LEU A 159 15.51 9.16 -26.48
N VAL A 160 14.55 9.24 -25.58
CA VAL A 160 14.77 9.67 -24.19
C VAL A 160 14.75 8.43 -23.30
N LEU A 161 15.89 8.14 -22.64
CA LEU A 161 16.03 7.01 -21.71
C LEU A 161 15.92 7.50 -20.27
N VAL A 162 14.93 6.98 -19.56
CA VAL A 162 14.82 7.15 -18.10
C VAL A 162 15.29 5.85 -17.45
N THR A 163 16.47 5.89 -16.81
CA THR A 163 17.03 4.73 -16.12
C THR A 163 16.65 4.77 -14.65
N CYS A 164 16.20 3.61 -14.12
CA CYS A 164 15.83 3.49 -12.73
C CYS A 164 17.01 3.07 -11.86
N LEU A 165 17.13 3.67 -10.68
CA LEU A 165 18.13 3.34 -9.66
C LEU A 165 17.91 1.97 -8.97
N LEU A 166 16.90 1.19 -9.36
CA LEU A 166 16.59 -0.12 -8.77
C LEU A 166 17.75 -1.13 -8.81
N TYR A 167 18.70 -0.94 -9.71
CA TYR A 167 19.86 -1.83 -9.84
C TYR A 167 21.13 -1.35 -9.13
N THR A 168 21.12 -0.18 -8.50
CA THR A 168 22.27 0.36 -7.76
C THR A 168 22.17 0.17 -6.25
N SER A 169 21.04 -0.38 -5.77
CA SER A 169 20.96 -0.81 -4.38
C SER A 169 21.68 -2.13 -4.23
N PRO A 170 22.76 -2.24 -3.42
CA PRO A 170 23.35 -3.53 -3.12
C PRO A 170 22.26 -4.43 -2.53
N SER A 171 22.05 -5.58 -3.14
CA SER A 171 21.19 -6.61 -2.58
C SER A 171 21.73 -6.98 -1.19
N PRO A 172 20.88 -7.07 -0.16
CA PRO A 172 21.31 -7.54 1.14
C PRO A 172 21.83 -8.98 1.09
#